data_a49539d214dd0c558e50879c0783fd44
#
_entry.id   a49539d214dd0c558e50879c0783fd44
#
_cell.length_a   1.000
_cell.length_b   1.000
_cell.length_c   1.000
_cell.angle_alpha   90.00
_cell.angle_beta   90.00
_cell.angle_gamma   90.00
#
_symmetry.space_group_name_H-M   'P 1'
#
loop_
_entity.id
_entity.type
_entity.pdbx_description
1 polymer ?
#
loop_
_entity_poly.entity_id
_entity_poly.type
_entity_poly.pdbx_seq_one_letter_code
_entity_poly.pdbx_strand_id
1 'polypeptide(L)'
;MMDEINNKGPINYEDWLKLGKIIIPCLKGRPIVPKWSDPSFKITKEHWRDRHKHCEIALRLDNVIDFDIDNEYVKRFIKKYVKSCDAVSGRPTNPGSHYWWKGKLAPIKFILPNEFKKYYEKFPHGCTLCEIRNTNSQYTIVPESNHSKANESVRWEKYLAFNEYPGNLNTDLRKGALSTALCILYAPQGRRDDYCTAIAGVLLNHTNWSEEEINEFVYNLALESDDDEAEKRKSKGSSGKKANRNLGMPKLSEIIGCSTKAIAELFGWIGIEYAAPKEVAQESIGDIIEYGHDRYIVKVNAYVKGLLE
;
A
#
# COMPACT_ATOMS: atom_id res chain seq x y z
N MET A 1 -17.40 -8.33 -35.84
CA MET A 1 -17.20 -9.54 -35.04
C MET A 1 -15.84 -9.38 -34.40
N MET A 2 -15.80 -8.91 -33.16
CA MET A 2 -14.57 -8.93 -32.38
C MET A 2 -14.40 -10.38 -31.93
N ASP A 3 -13.27 -10.96 -32.32
CA ASP A 3 -12.88 -12.30 -31.85
C ASP A 3 -12.96 -12.32 -30.32
N GLU A 4 -13.76 -13.23 -29.78
CA GLU A 4 -13.70 -13.61 -28.37
C GLU A 4 -12.27 -14.09 -28.13
N ILE A 5 -11.41 -13.21 -27.66
CA ILE A 5 -10.10 -13.56 -27.16
C ILE A 5 -10.35 -14.58 -26.06
N ASN A 6 -9.93 -15.80 -26.33
CA ASN A 6 -10.08 -16.93 -25.45
C ASN A 6 -9.22 -16.69 -24.20
N ASN A 7 -9.77 -15.98 -23.22
CA ASN A 7 -9.15 -15.55 -21.95
C ASN A 7 -8.87 -16.74 -20.99
N LYS A 8 -8.62 -17.93 -21.53
CA LYS A 8 -8.28 -19.10 -20.74
C LYS A 8 -6.79 -19.09 -20.41
N GLY A 9 -6.46 -18.46 -19.31
CA GLY A 9 -5.13 -18.62 -18.70
C GLY A 9 -4.85 -20.09 -18.33
N PRO A 10 -3.68 -20.37 -17.74
CA PRO A 10 -3.35 -21.69 -17.24
C PRO A 10 -4.38 -22.15 -16.20
N ILE A 11 -4.96 -23.32 -16.42
CA ILE A 11 -6.07 -23.86 -15.63
C ILE A 11 -5.73 -25.17 -14.92
N ASN A 12 -4.59 -25.78 -15.26
CA ASN A 12 -4.13 -27.01 -14.65
C ASN A 12 -2.62 -27.02 -14.47
N TYR A 13 -2.12 -28.00 -13.75
CA TYR A 13 -0.69 -28.11 -13.44
C TYR A 13 0.18 -28.23 -14.71
N GLU A 14 -0.31 -28.85 -15.79
CA GLU A 14 0.46 -29.00 -17.03
C GLU A 14 0.69 -27.66 -17.71
N ASP A 15 -0.31 -26.78 -17.71
CA ASP A 15 -0.20 -25.44 -18.29
C ASP A 15 0.83 -24.61 -17.54
N TRP A 16 0.80 -24.69 -16.20
CA TRP A 16 1.80 -24.00 -15.37
C TRP A 16 3.21 -24.49 -15.61
N LEU A 17 3.40 -25.80 -15.73
CA LEU A 17 4.72 -26.40 -16.04
C LEU A 17 5.21 -25.99 -17.44
N LYS A 18 4.34 -25.94 -18.46
CA LYS A 18 4.66 -25.46 -19.81
C LYS A 18 5.15 -24.00 -19.80
N LEU A 19 4.61 -23.18 -18.89
CA LEU A 19 5.06 -21.80 -18.68
C LEU A 19 6.37 -21.71 -17.88
N GLY A 20 6.99 -22.83 -17.54
CA GLY A 20 8.23 -22.87 -16.75
C GLY A 20 8.06 -22.38 -15.32
N LYS A 21 6.83 -22.44 -14.78
CA LYS A 21 6.53 -21.99 -13.42
C LYS A 21 6.73 -23.10 -12.40
N ILE A 22 7.10 -22.70 -11.19
CA ILE A 22 7.26 -23.62 -10.07
C ILE A 22 5.93 -23.68 -9.31
N ILE A 23 5.28 -24.83 -9.41
CA ILE A 23 4.01 -25.08 -8.74
C ILE A 23 4.21 -25.90 -7.46
N ILE A 24 3.35 -25.66 -6.49
CA ILE A 24 3.38 -26.28 -5.17
C ILE A 24 2.03 -26.93 -4.91
N PRO A 25 1.96 -28.24 -4.59
CA PRO A 25 0.71 -28.86 -4.18
C PRO A 25 0.34 -28.38 -2.78
N CYS A 26 -0.88 -27.90 -2.65
CA CYS A 26 -1.43 -27.42 -1.40
C CYS A 26 -2.68 -28.20 -0.99
N LEU A 27 -2.92 -28.27 0.31
CA LEU A 27 -4.17 -28.77 0.89
C LEU A 27 -4.63 -27.77 1.95
N LYS A 28 -5.88 -27.37 1.87
CA LYS A 28 -6.44 -26.32 2.73
C LYS A 28 -5.58 -25.05 2.78
N GLY A 29 -5.11 -24.63 1.59
CA GLY A 29 -4.30 -23.44 1.40
C GLY A 29 -2.88 -23.53 1.97
N ARG A 30 -2.37 -24.75 2.29
CA ARG A 30 -1.02 -24.95 2.84
C ARG A 30 -0.22 -25.92 1.98
N PRO A 31 1.07 -25.65 1.70
CA PRO A 31 1.95 -26.59 1.04
C PRO A 31 2.04 -27.92 1.80
N ILE A 32 1.95 -29.01 1.07
CA ILE A 32 2.06 -30.38 1.65
C ILE A 32 3.37 -31.06 1.33
N VAL A 33 4.26 -30.41 0.59
CA VAL A 33 5.59 -30.90 0.26
C VAL A 33 6.64 -30.18 1.08
N PRO A 34 7.62 -30.90 1.68
CA PRO A 34 8.70 -30.25 2.42
C PRO A 34 9.62 -29.47 1.48
N LYS A 35 10.32 -28.47 2.03
CA LYS A 35 11.34 -27.68 1.32
C LYS A 35 10.86 -27.05 0.01
N TRP A 36 9.57 -26.79 -0.12
CA TRP A 36 9.01 -26.16 -1.33
C TRP A 36 9.61 -24.77 -1.61
N SER A 37 10.13 -24.09 -0.60
CA SER A 37 10.80 -22.77 -0.73
C SER A 37 12.29 -22.88 -1.13
N ASP A 38 12.85 -24.10 -1.18
CA ASP A 38 14.21 -24.31 -1.64
C ASP A 38 14.34 -23.88 -3.12
N PRO A 39 15.36 -23.12 -3.52
CA PRO A 39 15.58 -22.74 -4.91
C PRO A 39 15.68 -23.92 -5.88
N SER A 40 16.17 -25.06 -5.42
CA SER A 40 16.28 -26.30 -6.21
C SER A 40 14.97 -27.08 -6.33
N PHE A 41 13.94 -26.74 -5.55
CA PHE A 41 12.67 -27.45 -5.57
C PHE A 41 12.03 -27.42 -6.94
N LYS A 42 11.69 -28.60 -7.45
CA LYS A 42 10.93 -28.81 -8.69
C LYS A 42 10.01 -30.00 -8.49
N ILE A 43 8.87 -29.94 -9.13
CA ILE A 43 7.94 -31.05 -9.19
C ILE A 43 7.77 -31.45 -10.66
N THR A 44 7.84 -32.74 -10.94
CA THR A 44 7.64 -33.24 -12.32
C THR A 44 6.16 -33.48 -12.59
N LYS A 45 5.82 -33.55 -13.88
CA LYS A 45 4.46 -33.88 -14.34
C LYS A 45 3.98 -35.21 -13.79
N GLU A 46 4.84 -36.24 -13.83
CA GLU A 46 4.55 -37.58 -13.34
C GLU A 46 4.30 -37.58 -11.84
N HIS A 47 5.18 -36.91 -11.06
CA HIS A 47 5.05 -36.81 -9.61
C HIS A 47 3.73 -36.10 -9.22
N TRP A 48 3.38 -35.01 -9.93
CA TRP A 48 2.13 -34.33 -9.69
C TRP A 48 0.93 -35.23 -9.99
N ARG A 49 0.88 -35.82 -11.19
CA ARG A 49 -0.21 -36.72 -11.62
C ARG A 49 -0.45 -37.86 -10.65
N ASP A 50 0.63 -38.47 -10.16
CA ASP A 50 0.53 -39.71 -9.39
C ASP A 50 0.22 -39.46 -7.91
N ARG A 51 0.60 -38.30 -7.38
CA ARG A 51 0.50 -38.00 -5.94
C ARG A 51 -0.33 -36.78 -5.58
N HIS A 52 -0.51 -35.82 -6.48
CA HIS A 52 -1.05 -34.49 -6.14
C HIS A 52 -2.22 -34.04 -7.03
N LYS A 53 -2.79 -34.92 -7.85
CA LYS A 53 -3.87 -34.58 -8.78
C LYS A 53 -5.13 -33.97 -8.13
N HIS A 54 -5.33 -34.17 -6.85
CA HIS A 54 -6.45 -33.62 -6.07
C HIS A 54 -6.07 -32.40 -5.22
N CYS A 55 -4.82 -31.97 -5.31
CA CYS A 55 -4.34 -30.83 -4.56
C CYS A 55 -4.71 -29.51 -5.24
N GLU A 56 -4.85 -28.48 -4.43
CA GLU A 56 -4.83 -27.11 -4.88
C GLU A 56 -3.47 -26.80 -5.52
N ILE A 57 -3.46 -26.00 -6.56
CA ILE A 57 -2.25 -25.54 -7.21
C ILE A 57 -1.88 -24.17 -6.60
N ALA A 58 -0.70 -24.06 -6.02
CA ALA A 58 -0.12 -22.79 -5.70
C ALA A 58 1.07 -22.49 -6.61
N LEU A 59 1.25 -21.23 -6.95
CA LEU A 59 2.39 -20.72 -7.69
C LEU A 59 3.43 -20.17 -6.71
N ARG A 60 4.69 -20.61 -6.81
CA ARG A 60 5.82 -19.98 -6.12
C ARG A 60 6.23 -18.69 -6.81
N LEU A 61 6.52 -17.65 -6.03
CA LEU A 61 6.61 -16.29 -6.53
C LEU A 61 8.05 -15.81 -6.85
N ASP A 62 8.91 -16.69 -7.35
CA ASP A 62 10.33 -16.42 -7.59
C ASP A 62 10.60 -15.27 -8.58
N ASN A 63 9.81 -15.21 -9.66
CA ASN A 63 9.94 -14.22 -10.73
C ASN A 63 8.56 -13.73 -11.19
N VAL A 64 7.60 -13.84 -10.31
CA VAL A 64 6.23 -13.36 -10.51
C VAL A 64 5.88 -12.48 -9.34
N ILE A 65 5.48 -11.27 -9.63
CA ILE A 65 4.97 -10.32 -8.65
C ILE A 65 3.48 -10.61 -8.51
N ASP A 66 3.03 -10.92 -7.30
CA ASP A 66 1.63 -10.98 -6.93
C ASP A 66 1.33 -9.78 -6.01
N PHE A 67 0.45 -8.92 -6.46
CA PHE A 67 -0.11 -7.87 -5.61
C PHE A 67 -1.44 -8.36 -5.07
N ASP A 68 -1.42 -8.77 -3.81
CA ASP A 68 -2.56 -9.31 -3.08
C ASP A 68 -3.34 -8.20 -2.39
N ILE A 69 -4.60 -8.08 -2.70
CA ILE A 69 -5.50 -7.03 -2.22
C ILE A 69 -6.47 -7.60 -1.19
N ASP A 70 -6.27 -7.20 0.07
CA ASP A 70 -7.13 -7.58 1.19
C ASP A 70 -8.29 -6.59 1.41
N ASN A 71 -8.18 -5.38 0.84
CA ASN A 71 -9.16 -4.31 1.05
C ASN A 71 -9.74 -3.78 -0.26
N GLU A 72 -11.06 -3.66 -0.33
CA GLU A 72 -11.79 -3.25 -1.54
C GLU A 72 -11.42 -1.83 -2.03
N TYR A 73 -11.11 -0.90 -1.12
CA TYR A 73 -10.70 0.44 -1.50
C TYR A 73 -9.40 0.47 -2.31
N VAL A 74 -8.49 -0.49 -2.09
CA VAL A 74 -7.25 -0.60 -2.86
C VAL A 74 -7.54 -0.75 -4.35
N LYS A 75 -8.57 -1.52 -4.72
CA LYS A 75 -8.93 -1.76 -6.12
C LYS A 75 -9.31 -0.48 -6.87
N ARG A 76 -9.91 0.49 -6.16
CA ARG A 76 -10.26 1.79 -6.75
C ARG A 76 -9.00 2.57 -7.13
N PHE A 77 -8.04 2.65 -6.20
CA PHE A 77 -6.81 3.40 -6.42
C PHE A 77 -5.81 2.69 -7.35
N ILE A 78 -5.76 1.36 -7.33
CA ILE A 78 -4.89 0.62 -8.28
C ILE A 78 -5.26 0.96 -9.73
N LYS A 79 -6.53 1.04 -10.06
CA LYS A 79 -6.99 1.42 -11.40
C LYS A 79 -6.60 2.85 -11.81
N LYS A 80 -6.28 3.73 -10.86
CA LYS A 80 -5.83 5.11 -11.14
C LYS A 80 -4.34 5.17 -11.44
N TYR A 81 -3.53 4.39 -10.72
CA TYR A 81 -2.07 4.49 -10.81
C TYR A 81 -1.45 3.41 -11.68
N VAL A 82 -2.01 2.22 -11.70
CA VAL A 82 -1.47 1.10 -12.48
C VAL A 82 -2.02 1.13 -13.91
N LYS A 83 -1.12 1.40 -14.86
CA LYS A 83 -1.46 1.61 -16.28
C LYS A 83 -1.98 0.37 -16.97
N SER A 84 -1.46 -0.80 -16.62
CA SER A 84 -1.86 -2.06 -17.25
C SER A 84 -1.57 -3.25 -16.33
N CYS A 85 -2.47 -4.22 -16.37
CA CYS A 85 -2.24 -5.55 -15.85
C CYS A 85 -2.95 -6.56 -16.76
N ASP A 86 -2.22 -7.54 -17.24
CA ASP A 86 -2.72 -8.51 -18.20
C ASP A 86 -3.08 -9.85 -17.57
N ALA A 87 -2.84 -10.00 -16.28
CA ALA A 87 -3.22 -11.15 -15.50
C ALA A 87 -3.83 -10.70 -14.17
N VAL A 88 -5.14 -10.93 -14.01
CA VAL A 88 -5.90 -10.59 -12.82
C VAL A 88 -6.71 -11.81 -12.43
N SER A 89 -6.64 -12.19 -11.18
CA SER A 89 -7.42 -13.30 -10.63
C SER A 89 -8.10 -12.92 -9.33
N GLY A 90 -9.07 -13.74 -8.94
CA GLY A 90 -9.79 -13.54 -7.70
C GLY A 90 -10.76 -14.68 -7.43
N ARG A 91 -11.64 -14.47 -6.47
CA ARG A 91 -12.71 -15.39 -6.09
C ARG A 91 -14.06 -14.68 -6.30
N PRO A 92 -15.15 -15.41 -6.45
CA PRO A 92 -16.50 -14.81 -6.61
C PRO A 92 -16.81 -13.76 -5.53
N THR A 93 -16.44 -14.01 -4.27
CA THR A 93 -16.66 -13.06 -3.16
C THR A 93 -15.61 -11.98 -3.05
N ASN A 94 -14.45 -12.11 -3.71
CA ASN A 94 -13.40 -11.11 -3.77
C ASN A 94 -12.77 -11.08 -5.17
N PRO A 95 -13.51 -10.59 -6.18
CA PRO A 95 -13.00 -10.51 -7.55
C PRO A 95 -11.86 -9.49 -7.64
N GLY A 96 -10.90 -9.73 -8.54
CA GLY A 96 -9.75 -8.84 -8.73
C GLY A 96 -8.90 -8.65 -7.48
N SER A 97 -8.71 -9.70 -6.70
CA SER A 97 -7.90 -9.63 -5.49
C SER A 97 -6.40 -9.85 -5.73
N HIS A 98 -6.03 -10.35 -6.90
CA HIS A 98 -4.64 -10.59 -7.26
C HIS A 98 -4.33 -10.01 -8.63
N TYR A 99 -3.31 -9.16 -8.69
CA TYR A 99 -2.75 -8.59 -9.91
C TYR A 99 -1.33 -9.14 -10.10
N TRP A 100 -1.02 -9.57 -11.33
CA TRP A 100 0.17 -10.35 -11.59
C TRP A 100 1.05 -9.74 -12.68
N TRP A 101 2.36 -9.67 -12.40
CA TRP A 101 3.36 -9.24 -13.38
C TRP A 101 4.58 -10.15 -13.35
N LYS A 102 5.31 -10.19 -14.46
CA LYS A 102 6.65 -10.75 -14.50
C LYS A 102 7.64 -9.74 -13.92
N GLY A 103 8.58 -10.20 -13.10
CA GLY A 103 9.63 -9.35 -12.56
C GLY A 103 9.99 -9.63 -11.13
N LYS A 104 10.70 -8.69 -10.52
CA LYS A 104 11.13 -8.74 -9.12
C LYS A 104 10.87 -7.41 -8.44
N LEU A 105 10.24 -7.47 -7.27
CA LEU A 105 10.08 -6.36 -6.34
C LEU A 105 10.40 -6.83 -4.93
N ALA A 106 10.85 -5.90 -4.08
CA ALA A 106 10.95 -6.19 -2.66
C ALA A 106 9.56 -6.43 -2.07
N PRO A 107 9.34 -7.52 -1.32
CA PRO A 107 8.06 -7.80 -0.69
C PRO A 107 7.78 -6.74 0.38
N ILE A 108 6.52 -6.32 0.46
CA ILE A 108 6.06 -5.36 1.46
C ILE A 108 4.59 -5.58 1.78
N LYS A 109 4.24 -5.48 3.06
CA LYS A 109 2.85 -5.39 3.54
C LYS A 109 2.50 -3.95 3.85
N PHE A 110 1.36 -3.50 3.34
CA PHE A 110 0.80 -2.20 3.66
C PHE A 110 -0.24 -2.39 4.75
N ILE A 111 0.18 -2.10 5.98
CA ILE A 111 -0.62 -2.32 7.18
C ILE A 111 -0.89 -0.97 7.83
N LEU A 112 -2.17 -0.66 8.08
CA LEU A 112 -2.51 0.55 8.80
C LEU A 112 -1.93 0.52 10.22
N PRO A 113 -1.28 1.59 10.69
CA PRO A 113 -0.80 1.71 12.05
C PRO A 113 -1.88 1.43 13.11
N ASN A 114 -1.49 0.89 14.24
CA ASN A 114 -2.40 0.47 15.32
C ASN A 114 -3.30 1.62 15.85
N GLU A 115 -2.85 2.85 15.76
CA GLU A 115 -3.64 4.03 16.16
C GLU A 115 -4.92 4.17 15.35
N PHE A 116 -5.00 3.55 14.19
CA PHE A 116 -6.17 3.58 13.32
C PHE A 116 -7.14 2.41 13.55
N LYS A 117 -6.98 1.65 14.63
CA LYS A 117 -7.87 0.51 14.98
C LYS A 117 -9.37 0.86 14.94
N LYS A 118 -9.75 2.08 15.32
CA LYS A 118 -11.13 2.53 15.25
C LYS A 118 -11.76 2.48 13.85
N TYR A 119 -10.92 2.40 12.81
CA TYR A 119 -11.35 2.23 11.43
C TYR A 119 -11.38 0.75 11.00
N TYR A 120 -10.76 -0.18 11.79
CA TYR A 120 -10.65 -1.60 11.43
C TYR A 120 -12.00 -2.34 11.47
N GLU A 121 -12.94 -1.88 12.29
CA GLU A 121 -14.29 -2.48 12.36
C GLU A 121 -15.01 -2.46 11.01
N LYS A 122 -14.62 -1.55 10.13
CA LYS A 122 -15.13 -1.45 8.75
C LYS A 122 -14.48 -2.46 7.78
N PHE A 123 -13.45 -3.19 8.23
CA PHE A 123 -12.63 -4.03 7.36
C PHE A 123 -12.52 -5.46 7.91
N PRO A 124 -13.27 -6.42 7.31
CA PRO A 124 -13.36 -7.80 7.82
C PRO A 124 -12.01 -8.57 7.78
N HIS A 125 -11.02 -8.06 7.05
CA HIS A 125 -9.72 -8.71 6.89
C HIS A 125 -8.59 -8.07 7.72
N GLY A 126 -8.95 -7.25 8.72
CA GLY A 126 -7.99 -6.59 9.61
C GLY A 126 -7.32 -5.37 8.97
N CYS A 127 -6.16 -5.01 9.49
CA CYS A 127 -5.46 -3.77 9.13
C CYS A 127 -4.57 -3.87 7.89
N THR A 128 -4.43 -5.04 7.29
CA THR A 128 -3.69 -5.21 6.02
C THR A 128 -4.56 -4.71 4.87
N LEU A 129 -4.04 -3.76 4.12
CA LEU A 129 -4.71 -3.24 2.93
C LEU A 129 -4.38 -4.08 1.71
N CYS A 130 -3.11 -4.34 1.52
CA CYS A 130 -2.57 -5.13 0.41
C CYS A 130 -1.13 -5.55 0.69
N GLU A 131 -0.61 -6.46 -0.14
CA GLU A 131 0.74 -7.00 -0.02
C GLU A 131 1.40 -7.16 -1.39
N ILE A 132 2.65 -6.71 -1.55
CA ILE A 132 3.51 -7.11 -2.67
C ILE A 132 4.21 -8.40 -2.26
N ARG A 133 4.00 -9.47 -3.00
CA ARG A 133 4.63 -10.77 -2.79
C ARG A 133 5.51 -11.12 -3.97
N ASN A 134 6.77 -11.46 -3.72
CA ASN A 134 7.71 -11.80 -4.79
C ASN A 134 8.96 -12.50 -4.23
N THR A 135 8.80 -13.58 -3.50
CA THR A 135 9.94 -14.39 -3.02
C THR A 135 9.70 -15.88 -3.19
N ASN A 136 10.77 -16.67 -3.17
CA ASN A 136 10.68 -18.14 -3.19
C ASN A 136 10.05 -18.73 -1.93
N SER A 137 9.95 -17.97 -0.85
CA SER A 137 9.25 -18.36 0.39
C SER A 137 7.78 -17.91 0.42
N GLN A 138 7.27 -17.34 -0.66
CA GLN A 138 5.89 -16.94 -0.82
C GLN A 138 5.22 -17.73 -1.97
N TYR A 139 3.93 -17.95 -1.82
CA TYR A 139 3.10 -18.63 -2.81
C TYR A 139 1.69 -18.07 -2.79
N THR A 140 0.97 -18.28 -3.88
CA THR A 140 -0.44 -17.90 -4.00
C THR A 140 -1.21 -19.03 -4.69
N ILE A 141 -2.39 -19.35 -4.16
CA ILE A 141 -3.31 -20.31 -4.81
C ILE A 141 -3.80 -19.70 -6.11
N VAL A 142 -3.64 -20.43 -7.19
CA VAL A 142 -3.92 -19.93 -8.55
C VAL A 142 -5.17 -20.57 -9.14
N PRO A 143 -5.77 -19.93 -10.17
CA PRO A 143 -6.84 -20.56 -10.97
C PRO A 143 -6.37 -21.88 -11.61
N GLU A 144 -7.15 -22.89 -11.73
CA GLU A 144 -8.54 -23.17 -11.32
C GLU A 144 -8.60 -23.96 -9.99
N SER A 145 -7.83 -23.60 -9.03
CA SER A 145 -7.85 -24.25 -7.73
C SER A 145 -9.04 -23.80 -6.90
N ASN A 146 -9.49 -24.66 -6.02
CA ASN A 146 -10.47 -24.28 -5.02
C ASN A 146 -9.75 -23.68 -3.81
N HIS A 147 -10.13 -22.47 -3.40
CA HIS A 147 -9.61 -21.84 -2.21
C HIS A 147 -10.31 -22.40 -0.97
N SER A 148 -9.72 -23.39 -0.32
CA SER A 148 -10.38 -24.18 0.72
C SER A 148 -10.88 -23.41 1.94
N LYS A 149 -10.25 -22.28 2.29
CA LYS A 149 -10.74 -21.44 3.40
C LYS A 149 -12.05 -20.74 3.09
N ALA A 150 -12.27 -20.35 1.84
CA ALA A 150 -13.49 -19.69 1.39
C ALA A 150 -14.47 -20.67 0.73
N ASN A 151 -14.04 -21.89 0.44
CA ASN A 151 -14.77 -22.89 -0.35
C ASN A 151 -15.23 -22.34 -1.70
N GLU A 152 -14.36 -21.59 -2.37
CA GLU A 152 -14.63 -20.93 -3.63
C GLU A 152 -13.52 -21.23 -4.64
N SER A 153 -13.86 -21.34 -5.93
CA SER A 153 -12.85 -21.47 -6.98
C SER A 153 -12.16 -20.13 -7.24
N VAL A 154 -10.84 -20.17 -7.31
CA VAL A 154 -10.04 -19.06 -7.83
C VAL A 154 -10.14 -19.04 -9.34
N ARG A 155 -10.38 -17.87 -9.94
CA ARG A 155 -10.61 -17.74 -11.39
C ARG A 155 -9.79 -16.61 -11.96
N TRP A 156 -9.46 -16.74 -13.24
CA TRP A 156 -8.99 -15.60 -14.02
C TRP A 156 -10.15 -14.66 -14.34
N GLU A 157 -9.98 -13.40 -14.08
CA GLU A 157 -10.87 -12.33 -14.57
C GLU A 157 -10.32 -11.74 -15.86
N LYS A 158 -9.01 -11.71 -15.97
CA LYS A 158 -8.27 -11.38 -17.17
C LYS A 158 -7.01 -12.22 -17.21
N TYR A 159 -6.67 -12.79 -18.32
CA TYR A 159 -5.38 -13.41 -18.54
C TYR A 159 -4.96 -13.32 -20.00
N LEU A 160 -3.87 -12.63 -20.26
CA LEU A 160 -3.16 -12.66 -21.53
C LEU A 160 -1.77 -13.25 -21.34
N ALA A 161 -1.00 -12.71 -20.42
CA ALA A 161 0.32 -13.18 -20.02
C ALA A 161 0.76 -12.56 -18.70
N PHE A 162 1.82 -13.07 -18.09
CA PHE A 162 2.59 -12.33 -17.10
C PHE A 162 3.57 -11.42 -17.81
N ASN A 163 3.19 -10.20 -18.09
CA ASN A 163 4.02 -9.20 -18.75
C ASN A 163 4.83 -8.38 -17.75
N GLU A 164 5.93 -7.82 -18.20
CA GLU A 164 6.65 -6.80 -17.44
C GLU A 164 5.82 -5.51 -17.44
N TYR A 165 5.86 -4.78 -16.34
CA TYR A 165 5.14 -3.52 -16.23
C TYR A 165 5.87 -2.41 -16.98
N PRO A 166 5.18 -1.61 -17.81
CA PRO A 166 5.81 -0.59 -18.65
C PRO A 166 6.14 0.70 -17.90
N GLY A 167 6.50 0.64 -16.63
CA GLY A 167 6.77 1.79 -15.79
C GLY A 167 7.43 1.41 -14.47
N ASN A 168 7.29 2.26 -13.46
CA ASN A 168 7.75 1.95 -12.12
C ASN A 168 6.62 1.34 -11.28
N LEU A 169 6.41 0.03 -11.42
CA LEU A 169 5.37 -0.70 -10.71
C LEU A 169 5.44 -0.49 -9.18
N ASN A 170 6.65 -0.49 -8.61
CA ASN A 170 6.82 -0.29 -7.18
C ASN A 170 6.25 1.06 -6.71
N THR A 171 6.53 2.12 -7.45
CA THR A 171 6.01 3.46 -7.15
C THR A 171 4.49 3.50 -7.28
N ASP A 172 3.94 2.94 -8.34
CA ASP A 172 2.50 2.99 -8.63
C ASP A 172 1.69 2.19 -7.60
N LEU A 173 2.17 1.00 -7.20
CA LEU A 173 1.54 0.21 -6.14
C LEU A 173 1.57 0.91 -4.78
N ARG A 174 2.69 1.55 -4.44
CA ARG A 174 2.85 2.30 -3.19
C ARG A 174 1.97 3.56 -3.16
N LYS A 175 1.85 4.28 -4.28
CA LYS A 175 0.89 5.39 -4.42
C LYS A 175 -0.53 4.91 -4.17
N GLY A 176 -0.93 3.79 -4.75
CA GLY A 176 -2.25 3.19 -4.55
C GLY A 176 -2.52 2.81 -3.09
N ALA A 177 -1.55 2.17 -2.43
CA ALA A 177 -1.67 1.79 -1.02
C ALA A 177 -1.79 3.03 -0.10
N LEU A 178 -0.94 4.04 -0.29
CA LEU A 178 -1.01 5.29 0.48
C LEU A 178 -2.34 6.02 0.26
N SER A 179 -2.79 6.15 -1.00
CA SER A 179 -4.07 6.78 -1.31
C SER A 179 -5.22 6.06 -0.63
N THR A 180 -5.18 4.71 -0.58
CA THR A 180 -6.18 3.93 0.14
C THR A 180 -6.19 4.26 1.63
N ALA A 181 -5.03 4.28 2.28
CA ALA A 181 -4.94 4.63 3.69
C ALA A 181 -5.49 6.04 3.97
N LEU A 182 -5.10 7.01 3.16
CA LEU A 182 -5.56 8.40 3.30
C LEU A 182 -7.06 8.56 2.99
N CYS A 183 -7.64 7.76 2.08
CA CYS A 183 -9.07 7.73 1.83
C CYS A 183 -9.84 7.19 3.04
N ILE A 184 -9.35 6.12 3.67
CA ILE A 184 -9.94 5.57 4.89
C ILE A 184 -9.93 6.61 6.03
N LEU A 185 -8.88 7.41 6.08
CA LEU A 185 -8.65 8.47 7.07
C LEU A 185 -9.18 9.83 6.65
N TYR A 186 -9.95 9.91 5.56
CA TYR A 186 -10.39 11.18 4.98
C TYR A 186 -11.15 12.05 5.98
N ALA A 187 -10.81 13.33 5.98
CA ALA A 187 -11.36 14.28 6.94
C ALA A 187 -12.89 14.51 6.74
N PRO A 188 -13.64 14.76 7.82
CA PRO A 188 -15.05 15.12 7.72
C PRO A 188 -15.23 16.46 7.00
N GLN A 189 -16.46 16.72 6.56
CA GLN A 189 -16.84 18.00 5.97
C GLN A 189 -16.41 19.17 6.87
N GLY A 190 -15.95 20.26 6.29
CA GLY A 190 -15.41 21.43 6.99
C GLY A 190 -13.90 21.36 7.29
N ARG A 191 -13.29 20.17 7.25
CA ARG A 191 -11.82 20.00 7.42
C ARG A 191 -11.13 19.42 6.20
N ARG A 192 -11.87 19.10 5.14
CA ARG A 192 -11.34 18.45 3.91
C ARG A 192 -10.32 19.30 3.19
N ASP A 193 -10.50 20.64 3.17
CA ASP A 193 -9.58 21.57 2.53
C ASP A 193 -8.21 21.58 3.22
N ASP A 194 -8.21 21.69 4.55
CA ASP A 194 -6.98 21.64 5.35
C ASP A 194 -6.29 20.28 5.23
N TYR A 195 -7.07 19.19 5.19
CA TYR A 195 -6.57 17.83 5.01
C TYR A 195 -5.81 17.68 3.68
N CYS A 196 -6.44 18.04 2.57
CA CYS A 196 -5.84 17.99 1.26
C CYS A 196 -4.62 18.92 1.15
N THR A 197 -4.68 20.11 1.76
CA THR A 197 -3.56 21.05 1.80
C THR A 197 -2.39 20.50 2.63
N ALA A 198 -2.66 19.83 3.75
CA ALA A 198 -1.62 19.20 4.57
C ALA A 198 -0.94 18.04 3.83
N ILE A 199 -1.71 17.19 3.12
CA ILE A 199 -1.15 16.13 2.26
C ILE A 199 -0.26 16.72 1.18
N ALA A 200 -0.76 17.70 0.43
CA ALA A 200 0.03 18.38 -0.60
C ALA A 200 1.33 18.96 -0.01
N GLY A 201 1.26 19.57 1.18
CA GLY A 201 2.43 20.10 1.89
C GLY A 201 3.45 19.00 2.24
N VAL A 202 3.02 17.83 2.70
CA VAL A 202 3.92 16.69 2.95
C VAL A 202 4.61 16.27 1.65
N LEU A 203 3.84 16.09 0.57
CA LEU A 203 4.38 15.63 -0.71
C LEU A 203 5.36 16.64 -1.31
N LEU A 204 5.03 17.94 -1.29
CA LEU A 204 5.91 19.01 -1.77
C LEU A 204 7.24 19.08 -1.04
N ASN A 205 7.23 18.87 0.27
CA ASN A 205 8.41 19.04 1.10
C ASN A 205 9.31 17.80 1.16
N HIS A 206 8.76 16.62 0.86
CA HIS A 206 9.46 15.36 1.11
C HIS A 206 9.53 14.42 -0.11
N THR A 207 9.03 14.84 -1.27
CA THR A 207 9.15 14.07 -2.52
C THR A 207 9.69 14.93 -3.65
N ASN A 208 10.13 14.27 -4.72
CA ASN A 208 10.50 14.93 -5.98
C ASN A 208 9.34 14.92 -6.98
N TRP A 209 8.09 14.75 -6.52
CA TRP A 209 6.94 14.76 -7.41
C TRP A 209 6.70 16.15 -7.96
N SER A 210 6.30 16.22 -9.20
CA SER A 210 5.90 17.49 -9.81
C SER A 210 4.60 18.04 -9.17
N GLU A 211 4.34 19.31 -9.36
CA GLU A 211 3.08 19.90 -8.90
C GLU A 211 1.86 19.20 -9.51
N GLU A 212 1.97 18.80 -10.77
CA GLU A 212 0.93 18.08 -11.50
C GLU A 212 0.67 16.72 -10.87
N GLU A 213 1.72 15.96 -10.54
CA GLU A 213 1.60 14.66 -9.86
C GLU A 213 0.94 14.80 -8.48
N ILE A 214 1.30 15.84 -7.71
CA ILE A 214 0.71 16.11 -6.40
C ILE A 214 -0.76 16.53 -6.54
N ASN A 215 -1.06 17.40 -7.49
CA ASN A 215 -2.42 17.84 -7.78
C ASN A 215 -3.31 16.65 -8.20
N GLU A 216 -2.81 15.79 -9.07
CA GLU A 216 -3.50 14.57 -9.49
C GLU A 216 -3.72 13.61 -8.32
N PHE A 217 -2.70 13.41 -7.47
CA PHE A 217 -2.79 12.55 -6.29
C PHE A 217 -3.89 13.04 -5.34
N VAL A 218 -3.88 14.32 -4.98
CA VAL A 218 -4.85 14.92 -4.07
C VAL A 218 -6.26 14.93 -4.66
N TYR A 219 -6.37 15.22 -5.95
CA TYR A 219 -7.65 15.15 -6.67
C TYR A 219 -8.24 13.74 -6.68
N ASN A 220 -7.46 12.74 -7.05
CA ASN A 220 -7.90 11.34 -7.06
C ASN A 220 -8.32 10.88 -5.66
N LEU A 221 -7.58 11.29 -4.63
CA LEU A 221 -7.94 11.01 -3.24
C LEU A 221 -9.30 11.63 -2.87
N ALA A 222 -9.52 12.89 -3.19
CA ALA A 222 -10.77 13.58 -2.89
C ALA A 222 -11.95 12.95 -3.65
N LEU A 223 -11.76 12.64 -4.93
CA LEU A 223 -12.77 12.03 -5.79
C LEU A 223 -13.22 10.65 -5.24
N GLU A 224 -12.28 9.77 -4.89
CA GLU A 224 -12.58 8.43 -4.35
C GLU A 224 -13.04 8.45 -2.88
N SER A 225 -12.94 9.61 -2.22
CA SER A 225 -13.47 9.86 -0.87
C SER A 225 -14.85 10.55 -0.88
N ASP A 226 -15.50 10.62 -2.03
CA ASP A 226 -16.80 11.27 -2.22
C ASP A 226 -16.81 12.74 -1.73
N ASP A 227 -15.70 13.47 -1.99
CA ASP A 227 -15.63 14.91 -1.70
C ASP A 227 -16.37 15.68 -2.80
N ASP A 228 -17.47 16.31 -2.42
CA ASP A 228 -18.30 17.15 -3.31
C ASP A 228 -17.55 18.35 -3.91
N GLU A 229 -16.40 18.71 -3.33
CA GLU A 229 -15.51 19.77 -3.81
C GLU A 229 -14.20 19.23 -4.42
N ALA A 230 -14.16 17.97 -4.86
CA ALA A 230 -12.92 17.35 -5.39
C ALA A 230 -12.25 18.18 -6.50
N GLU A 231 -13.03 18.84 -7.38
CA GLU A 231 -12.49 19.72 -8.41
C GLU A 231 -11.67 20.90 -7.84
N LYS A 232 -12.06 21.44 -6.68
CA LYS A 232 -11.31 22.49 -6.01
C LYS A 232 -9.98 22.01 -5.45
N ARG A 233 -9.80 20.68 -5.26
CA ARG A 233 -8.57 20.08 -4.74
C ARG A 233 -7.46 19.96 -5.79
N LYS A 234 -7.78 20.09 -7.10
CA LYS A 234 -6.82 19.98 -8.21
C LYS A 234 -5.66 20.99 -8.16
N SER A 235 -5.76 22.04 -7.39
CA SER A 235 -4.72 23.08 -7.32
C SER A 235 -3.94 23.10 -6.00
N LYS A 236 -4.05 22.06 -5.17
CA LYS A 236 -3.45 22.09 -3.84
C LYS A 236 -1.93 22.04 -3.84
N GLY A 237 -1.29 21.33 -4.77
CA GLY A 237 0.16 21.39 -4.98
C GLY A 237 0.65 22.80 -5.30
N SER A 238 -0.02 23.46 -6.25
CA SER A 238 0.32 24.85 -6.66
C SER A 238 0.06 25.88 -5.57
N SER A 239 -1.01 25.70 -4.79
CA SER A 239 -1.37 26.60 -3.69
C SER A 239 -0.41 26.47 -2.50
N GLY A 240 0.10 25.28 -2.24
CA GLY A 240 1.05 25.00 -1.16
C GLY A 240 2.37 25.77 -1.31
N LYS A 241 2.90 25.83 -2.54
CA LYS A 241 4.09 26.62 -2.87
C LYS A 241 3.91 28.11 -2.61
N LYS A 242 2.76 28.67 -3.01
CA LYS A 242 2.47 30.12 -2.91
C LYS A 242 2.26 30.57 -1.46
N ALA A 243 1.75 29.69 -0.59
CA ALA A 243 1.28 30.09 0.73
C ALA A 243 2.38 30.07 1.79
N ASN A 244 3.60 29.56 1.49
CA ASN A 244 4.67 29.32 2.46
C ASN A 244 4.17 28.71 3.79
N ARG A 245 3.04 27.97 3.71
CA ARG A 245 2.40 27.36 4.88
C ARG A 245 3.01 25.98 5.05
N ASN A 246 3.82 25.83 6.10
CA ASN A 246 4.34 24.56 6.58
C ASN A 246 3.22 23.66 7.14
N LEU A 247 2.17 23.47 6.36
CA LEU A 247 1.17 22.47 6.62
C LEU A 247 1.78 21.13 6.20
N GLY A 248 2.17 20.33 7.15
CA GLY A 248 2.84 19.06 6.92
C GLY A 248 2.28 17.97 7.84
N MET A 249 3.10 16.96 8.14
CA MET A 249 2.69 15.82 8.97
C MET A 249 2.09 16.22 10.33
N PRO A 250 2.59 17.23 11.07
CA PRO A 250 1.95 17.64 12.32
C PRO A 250 0.52 18.13 12.14
N LYS A 251 0.26 18.92 11.09
CA LYS A 251 -1.11 19.39 10.80
C LYS A 251 -2.02 18.25 10.38
N LEU A 252 -1.51 17.32 9.58
CA LEU A 252 -2.26 16.14 9.16
C LEU A 252 -2.60 15.26 10.37
N SER A 253 -1.66 15.06 11.30
CA SER A 253 -1.89 14.30 12.54
C SER A 253 -2.94 14.95 13.43
N GLU A 254 -2.95 16.28 13.56
CA GLU A 254 -3.98 17.04 14.27
C GLU A 254 -5.37 16.84 13.63
N ILE A 255 -5.44 16.90 12.30
CA ILE A 255 -6.70 16.74 11.57
C ILE A 255 -7.29 15.34 11.76
N ILE A 256 -6.47 14.32 11.67
CA ILE A 256 -6.87 12.90 11.79
C ILE A 256 -7.08 12.52 13.27
N GLY A 257 -6.42 13.18 14.19
CA GLY A 257 -6.43 12.86 15.63
C GLY A 257 -5.57 11.62 15.94
N CYS A 258 -4.33 11.62 15.47
CA CYS A 258 -3.35 10.56 15.67
C CYS A 258 -1.95 11.15 15.94
N SER A 259 -0.96 10.31 16.22
CA SER A 259 0.41 10.77 16.35
C SER A 259 1.04 11.11 14.99
N THR A 260 1.99 12.03 14.98
CA THR A 260 2.81 12.32 13.80
C THR A 260 3.60 11.09 13.35
N LYS A 261 3.96 10.20 14.28
CA LYS A 261 4.62 8.94 13.99
C LYS A 261 3.74 8.03 13.11
N ALA A 262 2.46 7.90 13.45
CA ALA A 262 1.54 7.08 12.64
C ALA A 262 1.37 7.63 11.21
N ILE A 263 1.34 8.96 11.06
CA ILE A 263 1.36 9.59 9.72
C ILE A 263 2.68 9.30 9.00
N ALA A 264 3.80 9.42 9.69
CA ALA A 264 5.11 9.14 9.11
C ALA A 264 5.24 7.68 8.63
N GLU A 265 4.68 6.72 9.36
CA GLU A 265 4.64 5.32 8.95
C GLU A 265 3.88 5.13 7.62
N LEU A 266 2.77 5.83 7.41
CA LEU A 266 2.02 5.79 6.14
C LEU A 266 2.83 6.38 4.98
N PHE A 267 3.40 7.57 5.17
CA PHE A 267 4.20 8.21 4.13
C PHE A 267 5.54 7.50 3.89
N GLY A 268 6.02 6.73 4.85
CA GLY A 268 7.14 5.81 4.68
C GLY A 268 6.91 4.76 3.60
N TRP A 269 5.66 4.42 3.30
CA TRP A 269 5.35 3.49 2.20
C TRP A 269 5.81 4.00 0.83
N ILE A 270 5.82 5.31 0.63
CA ILE A 270 6.35 5.93 -0.60
C ILE A 270 7.80 6.42 -0.48
N GLY A 271 8.49 6.02 0.60
CA GLY A 271 9.91 6.31 0.81
C GLY A 271 10.19 7.65 1.49
N ILE A 272 9.20 8.29 2.10
CA ILE A 272 9.42 9.50 2.90
C ILE A 272 9.98 9.08 4.26
N GLU A 273 11.22 9.48 4.54
CA GLU A 273 11.82 9.37 5.85
C GLU A 273 11.48 10.63 6.66
N TYR A 274 10.77 10.47 7.75
CA TYR A 274 10.47 11.55 8.68
C TYR A 274 11.26 11.33 9.97
N ALA A 275 12.31 12.11 10.13
CA ALA A 275 12.94 12.24 11.44
C ALA A 275 11.99 13.08 12.31
N ALA A 276 11.28 12.44 13.25
CA ALA A 276 10.59 13.20 14.28
C ALA A 276 11.60 14.22 14.87
N PRO A 277 11.19 15.46 15.10
CA PRO A 277 12.02 16.39 15.89
C PRO A 277 12.47 15.62 17.11
N LYS A 278 13.78 15.51 17.34
CA LYS A 278 14.27 14.96 18.61
C LYS A 278 13.47 15.71 19.68
N GLU A 279 12.71 14.98 20.50
CA GLU A 279 12.19 15.56 21.72
C GLU A 279 13.41 16.16 22.38
N VAL A 280 13.51 17.46 22.32
CA VAL A 280 14.44 18.20 23.18
C VAL A 280 13.94 17.80 24.55
N ALA A 281 14.69 16.93 25.22
CA ALA A 281 14.38 16.56 26.57
C ALA A 281 14.02 17.89 27.25
N GLN A 282 12.80 17.99 27.75
CA GLN A 282 12.43 19.10 28.59
C GLN A 282 13.32 18.97 29.83
N GLU A 283 14.56 19.36 29.68
CA GLU A 283 15.32 19.83 30.83
C GLU A 283 14.47 20.99 31.35
N SER A 284 13.80 20.72 32.44
CA SER A 284 13.10 21.69 33.22
C SER A 284 14.16 22.60 33.85
N ILE A 285 14.77 23.48 33.04
CA ILE A 285 15.56 24.56 33.52
C ILE A 285 14.61 25.75 33.67
N GLY A 286 13.88 25.73 34.74
CA GLY A 286 13.32 26.93 35.29
C GLY A 286 14.41 27.63 36.09
N ASP A 287 15.29 28.41 35.46
CA ASP A 287 16.10 29.33 36.18
C ASP A 287 15.18 30.42 36.73
N ILE A 288 15.06 30.46 38.05
CA ILE A 288 14.39 31.55 38.75
C ILE A 288 15.38 32.71 38.79
N ILE A 289 15.13 33.74 37.99
CA ILE A 289 15.90 34.98 38.05
C ILE A 289 15.15 35.93 38.98
N GLU A 290 15.73 36.24 40.11
CA GLU A 290 15.26 37.29 41.02
C GLU A 290 15.77 38.66 40.56
N TYR A 291 14.84 39.55 40.23
CA TYR A 291 15.17 40.94 39.95
C TYR A 291 14.37 41.86 40.89
N GLY A 292 15.00 42.44 41.86
CA GLY A 292 14.33 43.26 42.89
C GLY A 292 13.41 42.44 43.77
N HIS A 293 12.15 42.85 43.92
CA HIS A 293 11.14 42.16 44.72
C HIS A 293 10.24 41.22 43.91
N ASP A 294 10.46 41.12 42.61
CA ASP A 294 9.61 40.30 41.75
C ASP A 294 10.36 39.03 41.24
N ARG A 295 9.61 37.90 41.22
CA ARG A 295 10.10 36.61 40.71
C ARG A 295 9.53 36.35 39.34
N TYR A 296 10.39 36.15 38.36
CA TYR A 296 9.98 35.81 36.99
C TYR A 296 10.47 34.40 36.62
N ILE A 297 9.55 33.57 36.08
CA ILE A 297 9.91 32.28 35.48
C ILE A 297 10.19 32.55 34.01
N VAL A 298 11.44 32.52 33.60
CA VAL A 298 11.82 32.66 32.19
C VAL A 298 11.99 31.27 31.59
N LYS A 299 11.08 30.89 30.73
CA LYS A 299 11.28 29.73 29.82
C LYS A 299 12.19 30.18 28.67
N VAL A 300 13.50 29.97 28.80
CA VAL A 300 14.43 30.21 27.70
C VAL A 300 14.42 28.99 26.79
N ASN A 301 13.91 29.15 25.59
CA ASN A 301 14.08 28.15 24.53
C ASN A 301 15.58 28.10 24.18
N ALA A 302 16.15 26.89 23.98
CA ALA A 302 17.53 26.66 23.60
C ALA A 302 17.98 27.45 22.35
N TYR A 303 17.04 27.91 21.55
CA TYR A 303 17.27 28.78 20.39
C TYR A 303 17.68 30.21 20.75
N VAL A 304 17.34 30.69 21.95
CA VAL A 304 17.67 32.03 22.39
C VAL A 304 19.08 32.05 23.03
N LYS A 305 19.55 30.94 23.55
CA LYS A 305 20.89 30.82 24.15
C LYS A 305 22.03 31.04 23.14
N GLY A 306 21.85 30.67 21.87
CA GLY A 306 22.83 30.87 20.79
C GLY A 306 22.86 32.30 20.21
N LEU A 307 21.98 33.19 20.68
CA LEU A 307 21.93 34.59 20.23
C LEU A 307 22.47 35.58 21.30
N LEU A 308 22.79 35.08 22.50
CA LEU A 308 23.28 35.89 23.61
C LEU A 308 24.76 35.60 24.00
N GLU A 309 25.42 34.66 23.31
CA GLU A 309 26.85 34.43 23.28
C GLU A 309 27.47 35.07 22.00
#